data_5b907b8b9a3e7225b80da5059b25e82a
#
_entry.id   5b907b8b9a3e7225b80da5059b25e82a
#
_cell.length_a   1.000
_cell.length_b   1.000
_cell.length_c   1.000
_cell.angle_alpha   90.00
_cell.angle_beta   90.00
_cell.angle_gamma   90.00
#
_symmetry.space_group_name_H-M   'P 1'
#
loop_
_entity.id
_entity.type
_entity.pdbx_description
1 polymer ?
#
loop_
_entity_poly.entity_id
_entity_poly.type
_entity_poly.pdbx_seq_one_letter_code
_entity_poly.pdbx_strand_id
1 'polypeptide(L)'
;MYEVKKSVGHKIESVRGFCSQNSTMYEITAPLFCDASGDGVVGFLSGAPYRMGAESREEFGEKFAPAEDYGELLGHSLYFYTKDTGKPVKYVAPSYAMDVTKTVPRFRSFNAKEHGCKLWWVEYGGDLDTVHDTEQIKWELWKVIYGAWDYIKNSGKYPEAETMTLEWVGCIPGKRESRRFEGDYMLIQQDVIEQRHHEDAVSYGGWSIDLHPAAGVFGEESACNQWHAKGVYQIPY
;
A
#
# COMPACT_ATOMS: atom_id res chain seq x y z
N MET A 1 5.87 6.10 18.02
CA MET A 1 4.88 6.66 18.98
C MET A 1 4.26 5.50 19.75
N TYR A 2 3.92 5.66 21.00
CA TYR A 2 3.37 4.59 21.81
C TYR A 2 2.27 5.05 22.80
N GLU A 3 2.09 6.34 22.98
CA GLU A 3 1.07 6.88 23.89
C GLU A 3 0.54 8.22 23.43
N VAL A 4 -0.75 8.41 23.60
CA VAL A 4 -1.44 9.69 23.47
C VAL A 4 -2.14 9.99 24.79
N LYS A 5 -1.83 11.13 25.41
CA LYS A 5 -2.53 11.63 26.61
C LYS A 5 -3.68 12.54 26.21
N LYS A 6 -4.83 12.33 26.80
CA LYS A 6 -6.04 13.11 26.58
C LYS A 6 -6.52 13.77 27.86
N SER A 7 -7.07 14.97 27.72
CA SER A 7 -7.83 15.65 28.77
C SER A 7 -9.29 15.19 28.82
N VAL A 8 -10.01 15.73 29.77
CA VAL A 8 -11.46 15.64 29.82
C VAL A 8 -12.03 16.26 28.54
N GLY A 9 -12.92 15.54 27.85
CA GLY A 9 -13.48 15.98 26.55
C GLY A 9 -12.70 15.51 25.33
N HIS A 10 -11.82 14.50 25.50
CA HIS A 10 -11.09 13.82 24.41
C HIS A 10 -10.05 14.66 23.65
N LYS A 11 -9.74 15.85 24.12
CA LYS A 11 -8.66 16.67 23.51
C LYS A 11 -7.30 16.04 23.77
N ILE A 12 -6.48 15.90 22.73
CA ILE A 12 -5.07 15.47 22.87
C ILE A 12 -4.27 16.56 23.58
N GLU A 13 -3.61 16.23 24.66
CA GLU A 13 -2.70 17.10 25.42
C GLU A 13 -1.26 16.90 25.02
N SER A 14 -0.84 15.66 24.90
CA SER A 14 0.51 15.31 24.45
C SER A 14 0.56 13.97 23.74
N VAL A 15 1.61 13.80 22.95
CA VAL A 15 1.98 12.52 22.34
C VAL A 15 3.39 12.13 22.80
N ARG A 16 3.61 10.83 23.04
CA ARG A 16 4.90 10.29 23.43
C ARG A 16 5.45 9.34 22.40
N GLY A 17 6.72 9.50 22.09
CA GLY A 17 7.44 8.66 21.15
C GLY A 17 8.83 8.31 21.64
N PHE A 18 9.34 7.17 21.17
CA PHE A 18 10.71 6.75 21.39
C PHE A 18 11.49 6.83 20.05
N CYS A 19 12.64 7.48 20.09
CA CYS A 19 13.59 7.48 18.99
C CYS A 19 14.68 6.47 19.25
N SER A 20 14.68 5.36 18.50
CA SER A 20 15.66 4.29 18.65
C SER A 20 17.08 4.70 18.21
N GLN A 21 17.21 5.71 17.36
CA GLN A 21 18.51 6.17 16.87
C GLN A 21 19.35 6.85 17.92
N ASN A 22 18.71 7.54 18.87
CA ASN A 22 19.40 8.25 19.94
C ASN A 22 18.94 7.84 21.35
N SER A 23 18.13 6.76 21.44
CA SER A 23 17.58 6.22 22.69
C SER A 23 16.84 7.25 23.56
N THR A 24 16.18 8.21 22.92
CA THR A 24 15.51 9.32 23.60
C THR A 24 14.01 9.17 23.59
N MET A 25 13.40 9.43 24.74
CA MET A 25 11.94 9.55 24.89
C MET A 25 11.54 11.02 24.67
N TYR A 26 10.57 11.23 23.79
CA TYR A 26 10.01 12.56 23.53
C TYR A 26 8.57 12.61 24.03
N GLU A 27 8.23 13.69 24.73
CA GLU A 27 6.86 14.09 24.98
C GLU A 27 6.63 15.46 24.31
N ILE A 28 5.66 15.51 23.41
CA ILE A 28 5.36 16.68 22.60
C ILE A 28 3.97 17.17 22.97
N THR A 29 3.88 18.44 23.39
CA THR A 29 2.63 19.13 23.68
C THR A 29 2.36 20.19 22.63
N ALA A 30 1.11 20.31 22.17
CA ALA A 30 0.71 21.30 21.19
C ALA A 30 -0.80 21.62 21.36
N PRO A 31 -1.26 22.77 20.87
CA PRO A 31 -2.69 23.07 20.84
C PRO A 31 -3.45 22.25 19.81
N LEU A 32 -2.77 21.82 18.72
CA LEU A 32 -3.32 21.03 17.63
C LEU A 32 -2.33 19.93 17.24
N PHE A 33 -2.85 18.79 16.81
CA PHE A 33 -2.08 17.67 16.30
C PHE A 33 -2.58 17.26 14.91
N CYS A 34 -1.66 16.92 14.03
CA CYS A 34 -1.94 16.34 12.73
C CYS A 34 -1.33 14.94 12.68
N ASP A 35 -2.15 13.93 12.39
CA ASP A 35 -1.69 12.56 12.19
C ASP A 35 -1.29 12.35 10.73
N ALA A 36 0.00 12.33 10.46
CA ALA A 36 0.59 12.02 9.16
C ALA A 36 1.44 10.75 9.22
N SER A 37 1.11 9.81 10.12
CA SER A 37 1.91 8.61 10.38
C SER A 37 1.71 7.47 9.37
N GLY A 38 0.82 7.63 8.41
CA GLY A 38 0.46 6.63 7.41
C GLY A 38 -0.63 5.67 7.92
N ASP A 39 -0.37 4.90 8.97
CA ASP A 39 -1.34 3.98 9.55
C ASP A 39 -2.28 4.63 10.60
N GLY A 40 -2.27 5.96 10.74
CA GLY A 40 -3.13 6.65 11.69
C GLY A 40 -2.78 6.33 13.15
N VAL A 41 -1.52 6.34 13.52
CA VAL A 41 -1.08 5.92 14.86
C VAL A 41 -1.56 6.85 15.96
N VAL A 42 -1.56 8.17 15.72
CA VAL A 42 -2.03 9.16 16.70
C VAL A 42 -3.54 9.02 16.92
N GLY A 43 -4.29 8.95 15.82
CA GLY A 43 -5.73 8.76 15.87
C GLY A 43 -6.12 7.46 16.58
N PHE A 44 -5.47 6.35 16.24
CA PHE A 44 -5.68 5.05 16.90
C PHE A 44 -5.41 5.11 18.41
N LEU A 45 -4.25 5.61 18.82
CA LEU A 45 -3.90 5.74 20.23
C LEU A 45 -4.77 6.74 20.99
N SER A 46 -5.36 7.71 20.29
CA SER A 46 -6.33 8.62 20.87
C SER A 46 -7.73 8.02 21.01
N GLY A 47 -7.98 6.85 20.42
CA GLY A 47 -9.28 6.19 20.42
C GLY A 47 -10.28 6.82 19.46
N ALA A 48 -9.81 7.46 18.39
CA ALA A 48 -10.67 7.93 17.31
C ALA A 48 -11.30 6.72 16.57
N PRO A 49 -12.59 6.78 16.22
CA PRO A 49 -13.23 5.71 15.46
C PRO A 49 -12.62 5.62 14.07
N TYR A 50 -12.46 4.41 13.57
CA TYR A 50 -11.90 4.16 12.26
C TYR A 50 -12.49 2.89 11.64
N ARG A 51 -12.34 2.77 10.33
CA ARG A 51 -12.70 1.60 9.53
C ARG A 51 -11.47 1.01 8.87
N MET A 52 -11.52 -0.29 8.59
CA MET A 52 -10.55 -0.99 7.75
C MET A 52 -11.33 -1.83 6.72
N GLY A 53 -10.87 -1.79 5.47
CA GLY A 53 -11.54 -2.46 4.37
C GLY A 53 -12.60 -1.62 3.69
N ALA A 54 -13.28 -2.21 2.71
CA ALA A 54 -14.32 -1.57 1.92
C ALA A 54 -15.67 -1.64 2.61
N GLU A 55 -16.47 -0.60 2.45
CA GLU A 55 -17.89 -0.57 2.82
C GLU A 55 -18.73 -1.18 1.70
N SER A 56 -19.94 -1.63 2.06
CA SER A 56 -20.89 -2.11 1.08
C SER A 56 -21.42 -1.00 0.19
N ARG A 57 -21.90 -1.40 -0.98
CA ARG A 57 -22.56 -0.49 -1.92
C ARG A 57 -23.79 0.20 -1.33
N GLU A 58 -24.49 -0.47 -0.44
CA GLU A 58 -25.72 0.07 0.17
C GLU A 58 -25.45 1.27 1.08
N GLU A 59 -24.28 1.29 1.75
CA GLU A 59 -24.02 2.32 2.75
C GLU A 59 -23.97 3.74 2.14
N PHE A 60 -23.29 3.89 1.00
CA PHE A 60 -23.12 5.19 0.34
C PHE A 60 -23.66 5.24 -1.09
N GLY A 61 -24.29 4.17 -1.58
CA GLY A 61 -24.78 4.08 -2.95
C GLY A 61 -23.67 4.07 -4.01
N GLU A 62 -22.49 3.63 -3.65
CA GLU A 62 -21.30 3.68 -4.52
C GLU A 62 -21.30 2.54 -5.53
N LYS A 63 -21.27 2.89 -6.81
CA LYS A 63 -21.36 1.91 -7.90
C LYS A 63 -20.17 0.93 -7.94
N PHE A 64 -18.97 1.38 -7.55
CA PHE A 64 -17.75 0.58 -7.57
C PHE A 64 -17.49 -0.17 -6.27
N ALA A 65 -18.27 0.10 -5.22
CA ALA A 65 -18.16 -0.61 -3.96
C ALA A 65 -18.65 -2.06 -4.10
N PRO A 66 -18.16 -2.99 -3.25
CA PRO A 66 -18.63 -4.37 -3.21
C PRO A 66 -20.12 -4.46 -2.82
N ALA A 67 -20.74 -5.62 -3.08
CA ALA A 67 -22.14 -5.83 -2.70
C ALA A 67 -22.33 -5.87 -1.18
N GLU A 68 -21.33 -6.37 -0.48
CA GLU A 68 -21.31 -6.52 0.98
C GLU A 68 -20.01 -5.99 1.54
N ASP A 69 -19.99 -5.65 2.82
CA ASP A 69 -18.75 -5.32 3.54
C ASP A 69 -17.85 -6.55 3.57
N TYR A 70 -16.58 -6.39 3.27
CA TYR A 70 -15.68 -7.54 3.22
C TYR A 70 -14.31 -7.31 3.89
N GLY A 71 -14.03 -6.13 4.40
CA GLY A 71 -12.81 -5.86 5.16
C GLY A 71 -11.51 -5.93 4.37
N GLU A 72 -11.56 -6.18 3.06
CA GLU A 72 -10.38 -6.25 2.21
C GLU A 72 -9.81 -4.86 1.94
N LEU A 73 -8.49 -4.82 1.81
CA LEU A 73 -7.70 -3.62 1.62
C LEU A 73 -6.80 -3.75 0.39
N LEU A 74 -6.17 -2.67 -0.01
CA LEU A 74 -5.04 -2.73 -0.93
C LEU A 74 -3.79 -3.17 -0.15
N GLY A 75 -3.24 -4.33 -0.52
CA GLY A 75 -2.07 -4.91 0.10
C GLY A 75 -0.79 -4.08 -0.08
N HIS A 76 0.28 -4.50 0.56
CA HIS A 76 1.58 -3.84 0.43
C HIS A 76 2.23 -4.16 -0.91
N SER A 77 3.04 -3.22 -1.39
CA SER A 77 3.94 -3.43 -2.54
C SER A 77 5.38 -3.54 -2.07
N LEU A 78 6.19 -4.29 -2.79
CA LEU A 78 7.62 -4.36 -2.51
C LEU A 78 8.42 -4.09 -3.77
N TYR A 79 9.37 -3.17 -3.66
CA TYR A 79 10.21 -2.75 -4.77
C TYR A 79 11.56 -3.45 -4.78
N PHE A 80 12.13 -3.58 -5.97
CA PHE A 80 13.49 -4.02 -6.17
C PHE A 80 14.14 -3.27 -7.32
N TYR A 81 15.46 -3.27 -7.36
CA TYR A 81 16.24 -2.67 -8.44
C TYR A 81 17.14 -3.69 -9.11
N THR A 82 17.26 -3.53 -10.41
CA THR A 82 18.18 -4.32 -11.24
C THR A 82 19.30 -3.43 -11.77
N LYS A 83 20.42 -4.05 -12.10
CA LYS A 83 21.58 -3.37 -12.67
C LYS A 83 22.11 -4.16 -13.85
N ASP A 84 22.42 -3.46 -14.93
CA ASP A 84 23.18 -4.02 -16.05
C ASP A 84 24.67 -4.02 -15.70
N THR A 85 25.27 -5.18 -15.72
CA THR A 85 26.70 -5.37 -15.44
C THR A 85 27.57 -5.32 -16.71
N GLY A 86 26.96 -5.22 -17.90
CA GLY A 86 27.62 -5.24 -19.19
C GLY A 86 28.24 -6.61 -19.59
N LYS A 87 28.05 -7.65 -18.80
CA LYS A 87 28.51 -9.02 -19.06
C LYS A 87 27.50 -10.04 -18.49
N PRO A 88 27.47 -11.27 -19.03
CA PRO A 88 26.60 -12.32 -18.55
C PRO A 88 26.74 -12.58 -17.04
N VAL A 89 25.64 -12.64 -16.33
CA VAL A 89 25.57 -12.93 -14.89
C VAL A 89 24.64 -14.11 -14.68
N LYS A 90 25.13 -15.15 -14.01
CA LYS A 90 24.29 -16.27 -13.56
C LYS A 90 23.53 -15.90 -12.31
N TYR A 91 22.31 -16.40 -12.23
CA TYR A 91 21.48 -16.28 -11.04
C TYR A 91 21.14 -17.67 -10.50
N VAL A 92 21.28 -17.82 -9.19
CA VAL A 92 20.85 -19.00 -8.45
C VAL A 92 19.82 -18.53 -7.43
N ALA A 93 18.59 -19.01 -7.58
CA ALA A 93 17.51 -18.65 -6.68
C ALA A 93 17.77 -19.13 -5.25
N PRO A 94 17.48 -18.33 -4.23
CA PRO A 94 17.49 -18.82 -2.86
C PRO A 94 16.40 -19.88 -2.65
N SER A 95 16.59 -20.76 -1.68
CA SER A 95 15.69 -21.90 -1.42
C SER A 95 14.25 -21.50 -1.10
N TYR A 96 14.04 -20.27 -0.64
CA TYR A 96 12.69 -19.74 -0.35
C TYR A 96 12.03 -19.05 -1.56
N ALA A 97 12.70 -18.93 -2.69
CA ALA A 97 12.12 -18.33 -3.89
C ALA A 97 10.90 -19.15 -4.36
N MET A 98 9.81 -18.46 -4.66
CA MET A 98 8.57 -19.09 -5.07
C MET A 98 8.61 -19.48 -6.56
N ASP A 99 8.06 -20.63 -6.90
CA ASP A 99 7.84 -20.97 -8.31
C ASP A 99 6.64 -20.19 -8.86
N VAL A 100 6.92 -19.00 -9.38
CA VAL A 100 5.90 -18.07 -9.88
C VAL A 100 5.10 -18.63 -11.06
N THR A 101 5.60 -19.65 -11.76
CA THR A 101 4.89 -20.28 -12.87
C THR A 101 3.67 -21.09 -12.42
N LYS A 102 3.65 -21.46 -11.15
CA LYS A 102 2.57 -22.23 -10.53
C LYS A 102 1.67 -21.41 -9.61
N THR A 103 2.22 -20.34 -9.05
CA THR A 103 1.60 -19.62 -7.93
C THR A 103 1.15 -18.22 -8.27
N VAL A 104 1.69 -17.61 -9.34
CA VAL A 104 1.31 -16.28 -9.81
C VAL A 104 0.51 -16.43 -11.11
N PRO A 105 -0.83 -16.35 -11.08
CA PRO A 105 -1.69 -16.66 -12.23
C PRO A 105 -1.39 -15.77 -13.45
N ARG A 106 -0.98 -14.53 -13.19
CA ARG A 106 -0.69 -13.54 -14.25
C ARG A 106 0.71 -12.97 -14.09
N PHE A 107 1.71 -13.70 -14.59
CA PHE A 107 3.04 -13.12 -14.72
C PHE A 107 3.03 -12.03 -15.79
N ARG A 108 3.29 -10.81 -15.38
CA ARG A 108 3.25 -9.65 -16.28
C ARG A 108 4.59 -9.40 -16.91
N SER A 109 4.58 -8.65 -18.02
CA SER A 109 5.80 -8.32 -18.75
C SER A 109 6.82 -7.61 -17.85
N PHE A 110 8.06 -8.04 -17.99
CA PHE A 110 9.23 -7.38 -17.41
C PHE A 110 10.03 -6.72 -18.53
N ASN A 111 10.53 -5.52 -18.30
CA ASN A 111 11.45 -4.85 -19.20
C ASN A 111 12.78 -4.63 -18.46
N ALA A 112 13.83 -5.33 -18.87
CA ALA A 112 15.14 -5.27 -18.24
C ALA A 112 15.80 -3.88 -18.31
N LYS A 113 15.42 -3.04 -19.27
CA LYS A 113 15.94 -1.67 -19.42
C LYS A 113 15.30 -0.69 -18.43
N GLU A 114 14.25 -1.09 -17.78
CA GLU A 114 13.53 -0.28 -16.82
C GLU A 114 13.88 -0.75 -15.41
N HIS A 115 14.66 0.05 -14.69
CA HIS A 115 15.07 -0.27 -13.33
C HIS A 115 13.86 -0.57 -12.44
N GLY A 116 13.71 -1.79 -12.04
CA GLY A 116 12.95 -2.44 -10.98
C GLY A 116 11.56 -1.96 -10.59
N CYS A 117 11.31 -0.67 -10.61
CA CYS A 117 10.09 -0.09 -10.07
C CYS A 117 8.82 -0.30 -10.92
N LYS A 118 8.90 -0.97 -12.08
CA LYS A 118 7.73 -1.23 -12.92
C LYS A 118 6.98 -2.52 -12.60
N LEU A 119 7.41 -3.28 -11.62
CA LEU A 119 6.64 -4.40 -11.09
C LEU A 119 5.79 -3.96 -9.88
N TRP A 120 5.12 -2.82 -9.97
CA TRP A 120 4.21 -2.27 -8.97
C TRP A 120 3.05 -3.22 -8.64
N TRP A 121 2.75 -4.15 -9.54
CA TRP A 121 1.75 -5.19 -9.37
C TRP A 121 2.22 -6.33 -8.43
N VAL A 122 3.45 -6.30 -7.94
CA VAL A 122 3.92 -7.19 -6.87
C VAL A 122 3.37 -6.66 -5.55
N GLU A 123 2.11 -6.98 -5.32
CA GLU A 123 1.31 -6.58 -4.17
C GLU A 123 0.77 -7.82 -3.46
N TYR A 124 0.61 -7.76 -2.15
CA TYR A 124 0.04 -8.84 -1.36
C TYR A 124 -0.47 -8.36 -0.01
N GLY A 125 -1.43 -9.10 0.55
CA GLY A 125 -1.90 -8.96 1.93
C GLY A 125 -3.08 -8.02 2.11
N GLY A 126 -3.86 -7.75 1.06
CA GLY A 126 -5.10 -6.97 1.20
C GLY A 126 -6.20 -7.69 1.99
N ASP A 127 -6.09 -9.00 2.12
CA ASP A 127 -6.93 -9.91 2.92
C ASP A 127 -6.38 -10.15 4.34
N LEU A 128 -5.25 -9.54 4.68
CA LEU A 128 -4.58 -9.62 5.97
C LEU A 128 -4.68 -8.29 6.74
N ASP A 129 -4.29 -8.30 8.00
CA ASP A 129 -4.14 -7.06 8.76
C ASP A 129 -2.90 -6.30 8.27
N THR A 130 -3.10 -5.30 7.41
CA THR A 130 -2.03 -4.50 6.82
C THR A 130 -1.21 -3.71 7.84
N VAL A 131 -1.64 -3.63 9.09
CA VAL A 131 -0.90 -2.98 10.18
C VAL A 131 -0.05 -3.99 10.96
N HIS A 132 -0.64 -5.12 11.35
CA HIS A 132 0.00 -6.07 12.25
C HIS A 132 0.74 -7.19 11.50
N ASP A 133 0.27 -7.58 10.31
CA ASP A 133 0.86 -8.68 9.52
C ASP A 133 1.91 -8.20 8.50
N THR A 134 2.37 -6.95 8.60
CA THR A 134 3.34 -6.35 7.67
C THR A 134 4.60 -7.21 7.46
N GLU A 135 5.13 -7.83 8.52
CA GLU A 135 6.30 -8.70 8.41
C GLU A 135 5.98 -9.98 7.62
N GLN A 136 4.84 -10.62 7.87
CA GLN A 136 4.39 -11.79 7.10
C GLN A 136 4.20 -11.44 5.63
N ILE A 137 3.51 -10.33 5.34
CA ILE A 137 3.28 -9.81 3.99
C ILE A 137 4.62 -9.58 3.27
N LYS A 138 5.58 -8.95 3.94
CA LYS A 138 6.92 -8.71 3.40
C LYS A 138 7.62 -10.02 3.00
N TRP A 139 7.56 -11.05 3.84
CA TRP A 139 8.21 -12.33 3.56
C TRP A 139 7.59 -13.03 2.36
N GLU A 140 6.27 -12.98 2.19
CA GLU A 140 5.61 -13.52 0.99
C GLU A 140 6.02 -12.75 -0.27
N LEU A 141 6.05 -11.41 -0.20
CA LEU A 141 6.52 -10.58 -1.32
C LEU A 141 7.97 -10.86 -1.70
N TRP A 142 8.85 -11.14 -0.71
CA TRP A 142 10.22 -11.55 -1.00
C TRP A 142 10.26 -12.88 -1.78
N LYS A 143 9.50 -13.87 -1.38
CA LYS A 143 9.42 -15.14 -2.10
C LYS A 143 9.01 -14.92 -3.56
N VAL A 144 8.02 -14.07 -3.78
CA VAL A 144 7.55 -13.72 -5.13
C VAL A 144 8.63 -13.00 -5.94
N ILE A 145 9.30 -11.99 -5.39
CA ILE A 145 10.31 -11.22 -6.11
C ILE A 145 11.50 -12.10 -6.52
N TYR A 146 12.03 -12.89 -5.58
CA TYR A 146 13.15 -13.78 -5.89
C TYR A 146 12.75 -14.89 -6.87
N GLY A 147 11.51 -15.37 -6.81
CA GLY A 147 10.99 -16.32 -7.79
C GLY A 147 10.72 -15.70 -9.16
N ALA A 148 10.20 -14.48 -9.21
CA ALA A 148 10.02 -13.74 -10.45
C ALA A 148 11.37 -13.46 -11.13
N TRP A 149 12.38 -13.10 -10.35
CA TRP A 149 13.72 -12.89 -10.87
C TRP A 149 14.34 -14.19 -11.38
N ASP A 150 14.12 -15.31 -10.69
CA ASP A 150 14.51 -16.64 -11.18
C ASP A 150 13.90 -16.96 -12.55
N TYR A 151 12.61 -16.74 -12.68
CA TYR A 151 11.91 -16.93 -13.95
C TYR A 151 12.45 -16.03 -15.06
N ILE A 152 12.70 -14.75 -14.77
CA ILE A 152 13.29 -13.80 -15.72
C ILE A 152 14.68 -14.26 -16.17
N LYS A 153 15.52 -14.68 -15.25
CA LYS A 153 16.91 -15.06 -15.53
C LYS A 153 17.06 -16.44 -16.18
N ASN A 154 16.24 -17.41 -15.78
CA ASN A 154 16.48 -18.83 -16.07
C ASN A 154 15.45 -19.47 -17.00
N SER A 155 14.33 -18.80 -17.33
CA SER A 155 13.32 -19.35 -18.25
C SER A 155 13.72 -19.36 -19.72
N GLY A 156 14.73 -18.59 -20.11
CA GLY A 156 15.13 -18.35 -21.51
C GLY A 156 14.22 -17.40 -22.28
N LYS A 157 13.20 -16.84 -21.64
CA LYS A 157 12.23 -15.93 -22.29
C LYS A 157 12.66 -14.47 -22.33
N TYR A 158 13.68 -14.10 -21.57
CA TYR A 158 14.15 -12.73 -21.41
C TYR A 158 15.66 -12.62 -21.71
N PRO A 159 16.08 -12.74 -22.97
CA PRO A 159 17.50 -12.67 -23.34
C PRO A 159 18.16 -11.35 -22.94
N GLU A 160 17.37 -10.26 -22.88
CA GLU A 160 17.83 -8.94 -22.44
C GLU A 160 18.24 -8.90 -20.96
N ALA A 161 17.80 -9.87 -20.17
CA ALA A 161 18.18 -9.99 -18.76
C ALA A 161 19.52 -10.72 -18.54
N GLU A 162 20.17 -11.21 -19.59
CA GLU A 162 21.43 -11.99 -19.47
C GLU A 162 22.49 -11.24 -18.65
N THR A 163 22.67 -9.94 -18.93
CA THR A 163 23.67 -9.10 -18.25
C THR A 163 23.16 -8.44 -16.98
N MET A 164 21.87 -8.63 -16.65
CA MET A 164 21.24 -7.99 -15.50
C MET A 164 21.44 -8.79 -14.21
N THR A 165 21.62 -8.06 -13.11
CA THR A 165 21.62 -8.61 -11.76
C THR A 165 20.54 -7.94 -10.88
N LEU A 166 20.04 -8.67 -9.90
CA LEU A 166 19.22 -8.11 -8.83
C LEU A 166 20.17 -7.38 -7.86
N GLU A 167 20.12 -6.05 -7.84
CA GLU A 167 21.03 -5.24 -7.05
C GLU A 167 20.50 -4.99 -5.64
N TRP A 168 19.20 -4.79 -5.52
CA TRP A 168 18.58 -4.49 -4.25
C TRP A 168 17.11 -4.94 -4.23
N VAL A 169 16.68 -5.44 -3.09
CA VAL A 169 15.26 -5.73 -2.78
C VAL A 169 14.91 -5.01 -1.49
N GLY A 170 13.77 -4.32 -1.47
CA GLY A 170 13.30 -3.60 -0.30
C GLY A 170 13.17 -4.50 0.92
N CYS A 171 13.59 -4.00 2.06
CA CYS A 171 13.39 -4.66 3.37
C CYS A 171 12.22 -4.06 4.15
N ILE A 172 11.65 -2.96 3.66
CA ILE A 172 10.45 -2.33 4.19
C ILE A 172 9.44 -2.25 3.04
N PRO A 173 8.29 -2.88 3.15
CA PRO A 173 7.26 -2.80 2.11
C PRO A 173 6.66 -1.40 2.03
N GLY A 174 6.24 -1.01 0.84
CA GLY A 174 5.42 0.17 0.63
C GLY A 174 4.01 -0.12 1.13
N LYS A 175 3.69 0.40 2.30
CA LYS A 175 2.34 0.28 2.87
C LYS A 175 1.37 1.14 2.08
N ARG A 176 0.13 0.69 1.96
CA ARG A 176 -0.89 1.35 1.15
C ARG A 176 -2.11 1.66 2.01
N GLU A 177 -3.10 0.79 2.07
CA GLU A 177 -4.30 1.02 2.85
C GLU A 177 -4.18 0.46 4.27
N SER A 178 -4.77 1.18 5.22
CA SER A 178 -4.90 0.76 6.59
C SER A 178 -6.13 1.44 7.22
N ARG A 179 -5.98 2.09 8.36
CA ARG A 179 -7.07 2.78 9.06
C ARG A 179 -7.54 4.01 8.30
N ARG A 180 -8.85 4.13 8.14
CA ARG A 180 -9.54 5.33 7.66
C ARG A 180 -10.39 5.85 8.81
N PHE A 181 -10.08 7.04 9.32
CA PHE A 181 -10.83 7.62 10.42
C PHE A 181 -12.20 8.09 9.96
N GLU A 182 -13.19 7.91 10.85
CA GLU A 182 -14.52 8.49 10.66
C GLU A 182 -14.45 9.97 11.04
N GLY A 183 -14.65 10.82 10.05
CA GLY A 183 -14.75 12.26 10.20
C GLY A 183 -16.21 12.71 10.28
N ASP A 184 -16.42 14.00 10.37
CA ASP A 184 -17.76 14.58 10.28
C ASP A 184 -18.36 14.40 8.88
N TYR A 185 -17.51 14.20 7.89
CA TYR A 185 -17.86 13.87 6.51
C TYR A 185 -17.05 12.68 6.01
N MET A 186 -17.71 11.74 5.35
CA MET A 186 -17.03 10.64 4.65
C MET A 186 -17.02 10.94 3.16
N LEU A 187 -15.82 11.09 2.58
CA LEU A 187 -15.66 11.30 1.15
C LEU A 187 -16.10 10.04 0.40
N ILE A 188 -17.01 10.19 -0.54
CA ILE A 188 -17.59 9.09 -1.31
C ILE A 188 -17.28 9.18 -2.80
N GLN A 189 -17.53 8.08 -3.52
CA GLN A 189 -17.31 8.00 -4.98
C GLN A 189 -17.97 9.15 -5.75
N GLN A 190 -19.18 9.54 -5.37
CA GLN A 190 -19.93 10.62 -6.04
C GLN A 190 -19.23 11.96 -5.91
N ASP A 191 -18.58 12.26 -4.80
CA ASP A 191 -17.83 13.51 -4.61
C ASP A 191 -16.66 13.62 -5.59
N VAL A 192 -16.00 12.48 -5.83
CA VAL A 192 -14.89 12.38 -6.79
C VAL A 192 -15.41 12.50 -8.24
N ILE A 193 -16.51 11.80 -8.56
CA ILE A 193 -17.09 11.77 -9.91
C ILE A 193 -17.67 13.12 -10.30
N GLU A 194 -18.43 13.74 -9.39
CA GLU A 194 -19.14 15.00 -9.60
C GLU A 194 -18.29 16.22 -9.31
N GLN A 195 -17.09 16.00 -8.71
CA GLN A 195 -16.17 17.06 -8.28
C GLN A 195 -16.88 18.03 -7.34
N ARG A 196 -17.56 17.46 -6.31
CA ARG A 196 -18.37 18.24 -5.37
C ARG A 196 -17.54 19.34 -4.73
N HIS A 197 -18.15 20.53 -4.64
CA HIS A 197 -17.55 21.66 -3.93
C HIS A 197 -17.80 21.52 -2.42
N HIS A 198 -16.73 21.71 -1.62
CA HIS A 198 -16.77 21.75 -0.17
C HIS A 198 -16.23 23.11 0.30
N GLU A 199 -17.04 23.85 1.07
CA GLU A 199 -16.62 25.17 1.57
C GLU A 199 -15.45 25.09 2.56
N ASP A 200 -15.34 23.94 3.24
CA ASP A 200 -14.29 23.64 4.22
C ASP A 200 -13.14 22.78 3.66
N ALA A 201 -12.97 22.75 2.34
CA ALA A 201 -11.93 21.97 1.70
C ALA A 201 -10.52 22.32 2.20
N VAL A 202 -9.79 21.32 2.67
CA VAL A 202 -8.41 21.45 3.19
C VAL A 202 -7.37 20.90 2.23
N SER A 203 -7.78 20.11 1.24
CA SER A 203 -6.88 19.51 0.26
C SER A 203 -7.59 19.21 -1.05
N TYR A 204 -6.81 18.75 -2.03
CA TYR A 204 -7.30 18.36 -3.35
C TYR A 204 -6.75 17.00 -3.76
N GLY A 205 -7.60 16.19 -4.38
CA GLY A 205 -7.20 14.95 -5.04
C GLY A 205 -7.30 15.09 -6.56
N GLY A 206 -6.42 14.40 -7.28
CA GLY A 206 -6.42 14.37 -8.75
C GLY A 206 -6.19 12.97 -9.30
N TRP A 207 -5.98 11.98 -8.43
CA TRP A 207 -5.82 10.59 -8.84
C TRP A 207 -7.16 9.96 -9.21
N SER A 208 -7.13 8.91 -10.04
CA SER A 208 -8.31 8.10 -10.36
C SER A 208 -8.81 7.32 -9.15
N ILE A 209 -10.07 6.90 -9.17
CA ILE A 209 -10.53 5.77 -8.36
C ILE A 209 -9.82 4.54 -8.92
N ASP A 210 -8.99 3.90 -8.11
CA ASP A 210 -8.03 2.88 -8.53
C ASP A 210 -8.22 1.63 -7.67
N LEU A 211 -8.95 0.66 -8.20
CA LEU A 211 -9.36 -0.53 -7.48
C LEU A 211 -8.37 -1.67 -7.76
N HIS A 212 -7.73 -2.15 -6.72
CA HIS A 212 -6.81 -3.28 -6.76
C HIS A 212 -7.44 -4.51 -6.10
N PRO A 213 -7.20 -5.74 -6.62
CA PRO A 213 -7.67 -6.94 -5.95
C PRO A 213 -6.87 -7.18 -4.67
N ALA A 214 -7.56 -7.52 -3.58
CA ALA A 214 -6.94 -7.77 -2.28
C ALA A 214 -5.94 -8.94 -2.32
N ALA A 215 -6.21 -9.96 -3.14
CA ALA A 215 -5.31 -11.09 -3.37
C ALA A 215 -3.98 -10.70 -4.05
N GLY A 216 -3.89 -9.48 -4.61
CA GLY A 216 -2.67 -8.95 -5.20
C GLY A 216 -2.09 -9.85 -6.28
N VAL A 217 -0.82 -10.25 -6.12
CA VAL A 217 -0.11 -11.07 -7.10
C VAL A 217 -0.71 -12.48 -7.29
N PHE A 218 -1.48 -12.95 -6.34
CA PHE A 218 -2.15 -14.27 -6.40
C PHE A 218 -3.55 -14.21 -6.99
N GLY A 219 -4.08 -13.01 -7.26
CA GLY A 219 -5.38 -12.83 -7.90
C GLY A 219 -5.35 -13.13 -9.39
N GLU A 220 -6.44 -13.72 -9.89
CA GLU A 220 -6.65 -13.96 -11.32
C GLU A 220 -7.12 -12.73 -12.09
N GLU A 221 -7.53 -11.70 -11.40
CA GLU A 221 -8.11 -10.48 -11.91
C GLU A 221 -7.06 -9.52 -12.48
N SER A 222 -7.52 -8.44 -13.08
CA SER A 222 -6.68 -7.32 -13.50
C SER A 222 -5.96 -6.72 -12.27
N ALA A 223 -4.71 -6.26 -12.44
CA ALA A 223 -3.96 -5.67 -11.33
C ALA A 223 -4.62 -4.43 -10.76
N CYS A 224 -5.35 -3.69 -11.59
CA CYS A 224 -6.18 -2.57 -11.15
C CYS A 224 -7.29 -2.31 -12.17
N ASN A 225 -8.38 -1.71 -11.69
CA ASN A 225 -9.42 -1.12 -12.51
C ASN A 225 -9.49 0.37 -12.15
N GLN A 226 -9.24 1.23 -13.13
CA GLN A 226 -9.18 2.66 -12.90
C GLN A 226 -10.37 3.39 -13.51
N TRP A 227 -10.92 4.34 -12.76
CA TRP A 227 -11.87 5.31 -13.25
C TRP A 227 -11.31 6.72 -13.03
N HIS A 228 -11.07 7.44 -14.12
CA HIS A 228 -10.45 8.76 -14.07
C HIS A 228 -11.47 9.85 -13.79
N ALA A 229 -11.23 10.65 -12.74
CA ALA A 229 -11.99 11.87 -12.52
C ALA A 229 -11.80 12.85 -13.67
N LYS A 230 -12.84 13.62 -13.99
CA LYS A 230 -12.79 14.63 -15.06
C LYS A 230 -11.89 15.82 -14.73
N GLY A 231 -11.51 15.97 -13.49
CA GLY A 231 -10.66 17.01 -12.98
C GLY A 231 -10.33 16.81 -11.52
N VAL A 232 -9.81 17.84 -10.89
CA VAL A 232 -9.45 17.85 -9.46
C VAL A 232 -10.72 17.83 -8.60
N TYR A 233 -10.73 17.01 -7.58
CA TYR A 233 -11.79 16.98 -6.56
C TYR A 233 -11.29 17.50 -5.22
N GLN A 234 -12.20 18.01 -4.39
CA GLN A 234 -11.89 18.57 -3.09
C GLN A 234 -11.98 17.51 -1.99
N ILE A 235 -11.16 17.67 -0.98
CA ILE A 235 -11.18 16.87 0.25
C ILE A 235 -11.59 17.80 1.39
N PRO A 236 -12.77 17.61 2.01
CA PRO A 236 -13.23 18.41 3.13
C PRO A 236 -12.43 18.15 4.41
N TYR A 237 -12.64 19.02 5.40
CA TYR A 237 -12.06 18.86 6.73
C TYR A 237 -12.64 17.66 7.49
#